data_fc4b06caebfc0b76c92eebb7c2a6a699
#
_entry.id   fc4b06caebfc0b76c92eebb7c2a6a699
#
_cell.length_a   1.000
_cell.length_b   1.000
_cell.length_c   1.000
_cell.angle_alpha   90.00
_cell.angle_beta   90.00
_cell.angle_gamma   90.00
#
_symmetry.space_group_name_H-M   'P 1'
#
loop_
_entity.id
_entity.type
_entity.pdbx_description
1 polymer ?
#
loop_
_entity_poly.entity_id
_entity_poly.type
_entity_poly.pdbx_seq_one_letter_code
_entity_poly.pdbx_strand_id
1 'polypeptide(L)'
;MELKSKSVRLFCAVVESGSLLAAADKIALSASAASRVISQLEERLGFTLFDRSGKALTLTEEGADFYRVAMESMRAWQRLEEYSRQRDRKKILRIAVLARHCSDVIIPAVVTIMKRHEETLRVTMDVHASRGIHYSKYSHPFDVGFGTLLSSHDDLEKTALAHLPFCLVASRQHPIAQLDAVGQEDCRDAEFVILSKDTLEQEHARRLMPTQARIAAEVSSTQVALRFVKRNVGVHFTDRLAAKSVSNDCKLIDLKEPLTIPFYVFWPKAAGRIDPAVFECTREIAASIKAAGIELTPEGEGFLREQR
;
A
#
# COMPACT_ATOMS: atom_id res chain seq x y z
N MET A 1 -14.47 -26.05 -22.69
CA MET A 1 -13.58 -26.35 -21.52
C MET A 1 -14.16 -25.58 -20.32
N GLU A 2 -14.61 -26.27 -19.29
CA GLU A 2 -15.22 -25.61 -18.12
C GLU A 2 -14.24 -25.63 -16.95
N LEU A 3 -13.75 -24.47 -16.54
CA LEU A 3 -12.89 -24.31 -15.37
C LEU A 3 -13.77 -24.24 -14.09
N LYS A 4 -13.50 -25.12 -13.12
CA LYS A 4 -14.22 -25.10 -11.86
C LYS A 4 -13.68 -23.99 -10.95
N SER A 5 -14.53 -23.12 -10.43
CA SER A 5 -14.15 -22.03 -9.53
C SER A 5 -13.32 -22.50 -8.31
N LYS A 6 -13.61 -23.71 -7.79
CA LYS A 6 -12.84 -24.30 -6.68
C LYS A 6 -11.37 -24.56 -7.03
N SER A 7 -11.06 -24.98 -8.27
CA SER A 7 -9.69 -25.23 -8.72
C SER A 7 -8.91 -23.92 -8.85
N VAL A 8 -9.56 -22.87 -9.36
CA VAL A 8 -8.98 -21.55 -9.49
C VAL A 8 -8.73 -20.92 -8.10
N ARG A 9 -9.70 -21.07 -7.16
CA ARG A 9 -9.54 -20.64 -5.77
C ARG A 9 -8.34 -21.30 -5.10
N LEU A 10 -8.20 -22.61 -5.26
CA LEU A 10 -7.08 -23.35 -4.68
C LEU A 10 -5.75 -22.88 -5.27
N PHE A 11 -5.68 -22.69 -6.58
CA PHE A 11 -4.49 -22.17 -7.25
C PHE A 11 -4.08 -20.80 -6.67
N CYS A 12 -5.01 -19.85 -6.59
CA CYS A 12 -4.74 -18.54 -6.00
C CYS A 12 -4.28 -18.65 -4.54
N ALA A 13 -4.91 -19.49 -3.73
CA ALA A 13 -4.52 -19.70 -2.33
C ALA A 13 -3.11 -20.31 -2.20
N VAL A 14 -2.68 -21.17 -3.13
CA VAL A 14 -1.32 -21.72 -3.16
C VAL A 14 -0.30 -20.63 -3.46
N VAL A 15 -0.60 -19.78 -4.44
CA VAL A 15 0.28 -18.63 -4.78
C VAL A 15 0.44 -17.69 -3.59
N GLU A 16 -0.66 -17.35 -2.93
CA GLU A 16 -0.68 -16.43 -1.79
C GLU A 16 0.05 -16.97 -0.55
N SER A 17 -0.09 -18.28 -0.29
CA SER A 17 0.49 -18.90 0.90
C SER A 17 1.92 -19.41 0.67
N GLY A 18 2.38 -19.49 -0.59
CA GLY A 18 3.65 -20.10 -0.96
C GLY A 18 3.74 -21.61 -0.63
N SER A 19 2.64 -22.25 -0.23
CA SER A 19 2.58 -23.63 0.24
C SER A 19 1.27 -24.32 -0.11
N LEU A 20 1.37 -25.46 -0.77
CA LEU A 20 0.19 -26.29 -1.08
C LEU A 20 -0.53 -26.76 0.20
N LEU A 21 0.23 -27.08 1.25
CA LEU A 21 -0.32 -27.52 2.53
C LEU A 21 -1.13 -26.41 3.20
N ALA A 22 -0.55 -25.22 3.32
CA ALA A 22 -1.23 -24.08 3.91
C ALA A 22 -2.47 -23.63 3.10
N ALA A 23 -2.43 -23.75 1.78
CA ALA A 23 -3.56 -23.47 0.92
C ALA A 23 -4.68 -24.52 1.07
N ALA A 24 -4.32 -25.80 1.20
CA ALA A 24 -5.26 -26.89 1.42
C ALA A 24 -6.06 -26.70 2.70
N ASP A 25 -5.40 -26.33 3.80
CA ASP A 25 -6.04 -26.03 5.09
C ASP A 25 -7.03 -24.87 4.98
N LYS A 26 -6.68 -23.79 4.28
CA LYS A 26 -7.57 -22.64 4.04
C LYS A 26 -8.87 -23.01 3.31
N ILE A 27 -8.85 -24.05 2.48
CA ILE A 27 -9.99 -24.45 1.63
C ILE A 27 -10.65 -25.75 2.14
N ALA A 28 -10.26 -26.23 3.31
CA ALA A 28 -10.74 -27.47 3.92
C ALA A 28 -10.55 -28.69 2.98
N LEU A 29 -9.36 -28.87 2.42
CA LEU A 29 -8.93 -30.00 1.63
C LEU A 29 -7.75 -30.71 2.28
N SER A 30 -7.60 -32.02 2.01
CA SER A 30 -6.33 -32.71 2.30
C SER A 30 -5.25 -32.30 1.31
N ALA A 31 -3.97 -32.33 1.71
CA ALA A 31 -2.85 -31.99 0.84
C ALA A 31 -2.83 -32.84 -0.45
N SER A 32 -3.20 -34.14 -0.37
CA SER A 32 -3.30 -35.02 -1.52
C SER A 32 -4.44 -34.62 -2.47
N ALA A 33 -5.58 -34.21 -1.93
CA ALA A 33 -6.70 -33.70 -2.72
C ALA A 33 -6.33 -32.38 -3.41
N ALA A 34 -5.68 -31.46 -2.70
CA ALA A 34 -5.22 -30.19 -3.25
C ALA A 34 -4.21 -30.41 -4.38
N SER A 35 -3.23 -31.30 -4.21
CA SER A 35 -2.27 -31.63 -5.27
C SER A 35 -2.97 -32.18 -6.52
N ARG A 36 -3.93 -33.06 -6.36
CA ARG A 36 -4.73 -33.63 -7.46
C ARG A 36 -5.53 -32.54 -8.19
N VAL A 37 -6.13 -31.61 -7.45
CA VAL A 37 -6.91 -30.49 -8.04
C VAL A 37 -6.01 -29.55 -8.87
N ILE A 38 -4.80 -29.24 -8.39
CA ILE A 38 -3.83 -28.44 -9.15
C ILE A 38 -3.38 -29.18 -10.40
N SER A 39 -2.99 -30.46 -10.32
CA SER A 39 -2.59 -31.25 -11.48
C SER A 39 -3.70 -31.36 -12.53
N GLN A 40 -4.95 -31.54 -12.12
CA GLN A 40 -6.10 -31.54 -13.03
C GLN A 40 -6.34 -30.15 -13.66
N LEU A 41 -6.02 -29.07 -12.95
CA LEU A 41 -6.10 -27.72 -13.52
C LEU A 41 -5.02 -27.52 -14.60
N GLU A 42 -3.77 -27.90 -14.31
CA GLU A 42 -2.64 -27.85 -15.26
C GLU A 42 -2.92 -28.69 -16.51
N GLU A 43 -3.41 -29.91 -16.34
CA GLU A 43 -3.81 -30.79 -17.44
C GLU A 43 -4.89 -30.16 -18.34
N ARG A 44 -5.88 -29.51 -17.74
CA ARG A 44 -6.95 -28.81 -18.49
C ARG A 44 -6.47 -27.58 -19.22
N LEU A 45 -5.51 -26.85 -18.63
CA LEU A 45 -4.93 -25.66 -19.22
C LEU A 45 -3.93 -26.01 -20.34
N GLY A 46 -3.33 -27.21 -20.31
CA GLY A 46 -2.31 -27.66 -21.24
C GLY A 46 -0.89 -27.12 -20.94
N PHE A 47 -0.71 -26.50 -19.78
CA PHE A 47 0.58 -25.99 -19.31
C PHE A 47 0.70 -26.09 -17.78
N THR A 48 1.93 -26.06 -17.27
CA THR A 48 2.21 -26.10 -15.83
C THR A 48 2.09 -24.72 -15.22
N LEU A 49 1.48 -24.65 -14.03
CA LEU A 49 1.33 -23.40 -13.27
C LEU A 49 2.48 -23.18 -12.28
N PHE A 50 3.09 -24.29 -11.81
CA PHE A 50 4.15 -24.26 -10.81
C PHE A 50 5.39 -25.00 -11.29
N ASP A 51 6.53 -24.39 -11.05
CA ASP A 51 7.82 -25.05 -11.14
C ASP A 51 8.10 -25.80 -9.82
N ARG A 52 8.36 -27.12 -9.96
CA ARG A 52 8.66 -28.05 -8.85
C ARG A 52 10.12 -28.51 -8.84
N SER A 53 10.96 -27.95 -9.70
CA SER A 53 12.37 -28.35 -9.81
C SER A 53 13.24 -27.91 -8.64
N GLY A 54 12.80 -26.90 -7.87
CA GLY A 54 13.50 -26.31 -6.73
C GLY A 54 12.99 -26.79 -5.37
N LYS A 55 13.61 -26.27 -4.28
CA LYS A 55 13.16 -26.50 -2.90
C LYS A 55 11.87 -25.76 -2.55
N ALA A 56 11.49 -24.75 -3.30
CA ALA A 56 10.30 -23.94 -3.12
C ALA A 56 9.39 -24.09 -4.33
N LEU A 57 8.07 -24.03 -4.08
CA LEU A 57 7.04 -24.00 -5.12
C LEU A 57 7.00 -22.58 -5.70
N THR A 58 7.41 -22.41 -6.97
CA THR A 58 7.42 -21.13 -7.66
C THR A 58 6.49 -21.15 -8.87
N LEU A 59 5.96 -19.99 -9.27
CA LEU A 59 5.14 -19.90 -10.48
C LEU A 59 6.01 -20.01 -11.72
N THR A 60 5.49 -20.68 -12.76
CA THR A 60 5.98 -20.56 -14.13
C THR A 60 5.59 -19.21 -14.72
N GLU A 61 6.10 -18.85 -15.89
CA GLU A 61 5.69 -17.62 -16.60
C GLU A 61 4.20 -17.69 -16.96
N GLU A 62 3.75 -18.81 -17.51
CA GLU A 62 2.34 -19.08 -17.80
C GLU A 62 1.49 -19.09 -16.52
N GLY A 63 2.04 -19.62 -15.41
CA GLY A 63 1.39 -19.59 -14.09
C GLY A 63 1.18 -18.17 -13.57
N ALA A 64 2.16 -17.28 -13.76
CA ALA A 64 2.04 -15.87 -13.38
C ALA A 64 0.98 -15.14 -14.22
N ASP A 65 0.94 -15.39 -15.51
CA ASP A 65 -0.06 -14.86 -16.42
C ASP A 65 -1.47 -15.37 -16.08
N PHE A 66 -1.60 -16.68 -15.86
CA PHE A 66 -2.86 -17.27 -15.44
C PHE A 66 -3.33 -16.73 -14.09
N TYR A 67 -2.41 -16.50 -13.14
CA TYR A 67 -2.75 -15.93 -11.84
C TYR A 67 -3.40 -14.55 -11.97
N ARG A 68 -2.90 -13.71 -12.87
CA ARG A 68 -3.46 -12.38 -13.15
C ARG A 68 -4.93 -12.48 -13.58
N VAL A 69 -5.21 -13.34 -14.57
CA VAL A 69 -6.58 -13.55 -15.09
C VAL A 69 -7.49 -14.24 -14.05
N ALA A 70 -6.94 -15.22 -13.31
CA ALA A 70 -7.65 -15.91 -12.26
C ALA A 70 -8.13 -14.94 -11.16
N MET A 71 -7.29 -14.00 -10.75
CA MET A 71 -7.64 -13.01 -9.75
C MET A 71 -8.74 -12.05 -10.21
N GLU A 72 -8.75 -11.64 -11.47
CA GLU A 72 -9.85 -10.85 -12.04
C GLU A 72 -11.18 -11.60 -11.97
N SER A 73 -11.15 -12.88 -12.38
CA SER A 73 -12.32 -13.76 -12.33
C SER A 73 -12.82 -13.96 -10.89
N MET A 74 -11.90 -14.14 -9.94
CA MET A 74 -12.23 -14.28 -8.52
C MET A 74 -12.89 -13.03 -7.94
N ARG A 75 -12.44 -11.84 -8.34
CA ARG A 75 -13.07 -10.57 -7.96
C ARG A 75 -14.50 -10.45 -8.48
N ALA A 76 -14.72 -10.85 -9.75
CA ALA A 76 -16.05 -10.86 -10.32
C ALA A 76 -16.97 -11.84 -9.57
N TRP A 77 -16.43 -13.00 -9.19
CA TRP A 77 -17.16 -14.02 -8.41
C TRP A 77 -17.53 -13.53 -7.01
N GLN A 78 -16.61 -12.87 -6.33
CA GLN A 78 -16.88 -12.26 -5.03
C GLN A 78 -17.97 -11.18 -5.12
N ARG A 79 -17.96 -10.33 -6.16
CA ARG A 79 -19.03 -9.35 -6.39
C ARG A 79 -20.39 -10.02 -6.59
N LEU A 80 -20.44 -11.16 -7.30
CA LEU A 80 -21.69 -11.93 -7.46
C LEU A 80 -22.17 -12.54 -6.14
N GLU A 81 -21.27 -13.10 -5.34
CA GLU A 81 -21.63 -13.64 -4.02
C GLU A 81 -22.11 -12.53 -3.07
N GLU A 82 -21.49 -11.36 -3.12
CA GLU A 82 -21.91 -10.18 -2.38
C GLU A 82 -23.28 -9.67 -2.84
N TYR A 83 -23.52 -9.58 -4.13
CA TYR A 83 -24.81 -9.21 -4.68
C TYR A 83 -25.93 -10.14 -4.24
N SER A 84 -25.65 -11.44 -4.19
CA SER A 84 -26.63 -12.44 -3.71
C SER A 84 -26.96 -12.31 -2.21
N ARG A 85 -26.01 -11.77 -1.42
CA ARG A 85 -26.16 -11.53 0.02
C ARG A 85 -26.69 -10.12 0.35
N GLN A 86 -26.76 -9.23 -0.64
CA GLN A 86 -27.01 -7.79 -0.48
C GLN A 86 -28.47 -7.41 -0.19
N ARG A 87 -29.39 -8.34 -0.01
CA ARG A 87 -30.78 -7.97 0.32
C ARG A 87 -30.94 -7.20 1.65
N ASP A 88 -29.88 -7.23 2.54
CA ASP A 88 -29.91 -6.54 3.84
C ASP A 88 -28.52 -6.11 4.38
N ARG A 89 -27.52 -5.78 3.55
CA ARG A 89 -26.16 -5.46 4.04
C ARG A 89 -25.60 -4.14 3.50
N LYS A 90 -24.92 -3.40 4.39
CA LYS A 90 -24.15 -2.21 4.08
C LYS A 90 -23.18 -2.48 2.92
N LYS A 91 -23.06 -1.54 2.01
CA LYS A 91 -22.07 -1.55 0.94
C LYS A 91 -20.65 -1.59 1.55
N ILE A 92 -19.77 -2.40 0.99
CA ILE A 92 -18.39 -2.49 1.46
C ILE A 92 -17.49 -1.64 0.55
N LEU A 93 -16.81 -0.67 1.12
CA LEU A 93 -15.72 0.08 0.48
C LEU A 93 -14.38 -0.52 0.93
N ARG A 94 -13.60 -1.03 -0.02
CA ARG A 94 -12.29 -1.65 0.22
C ARG A 94 -11.20 -0.66 -0.12
N ILE A 95 -10.38 -0.32 0.87
CA ILE A 95 -9.35 0.71 0.75
C ILE A 95 -7.98 0.07 0.93
N ALA A 96 -7.09 0.23 -0.04
CA ALA A 96 -5.67 -0.11 0.07
C ALA A 96 -4.86 1.14 0.47
N VAL A 97 -4.03 1.06 1.49
CA VAL A 97 -3.25 2.22 1.96
C VAL A 97 -1.82 1.86 2.31
N LEU A 98 -0.93 2.85 2.20
CA LEU A 98 0.41 2.73 2.76
C LEU A 98 0.41 3.00 4.26
N ALA A 99 1.10 2.14 5.01
CA ALA A 99 1.16 2.19 6.47
C ALA A 99 1.53 3.58 7.02
N ARG A 100 2.49 4.27 6.38
CA ARG A 100 3.02 5.55 6.87
C ARG A 100 2.01 6.70 6.91
N HIS A 101 0.97 6.67 6.06
CA HIS A 101 -0.06 7.70 6.01
C HIS A 101 -1.37 7.28 6.68
N CYS A 102 -1.45 6.03 7.16
CA CYS A 102 -2.69 5.43 7.60
C CYS A 102 -3.32 6.16 8.80
N SER A 103 -2.55 6.33 9.90
CA SER A 103 -3.09 6.82 11.19
C SER A 103 -3.54 8.27 11.16
N ASP A 104 -2.77 9.15 10.52
CA ASP A 104 -2.95 10.60 10.69
C ASP A 104 -3.68 11.28 9.53
N VAL A 105 -3.84 10.55 8.41
CA VAL A 105 -4.48 11.09 7.20
C VAL A 105 -5.66 10.23 6.77
N ILE A 106 -5.44 8.93 6.57
CA ILE A 106 -6.45 8.06 5.97
C ILE A 106 -7.53 7.68 6.97
N ILE A 107 -7.17 7.23 8.17
CA ILE A 107 -8.16 6.84 9.19
C ILE A 107 -9.11 7.97 9.55
N PRO A 108 -8.69 9.21 9.82
CA PRO A 108 -9.60 10.31 10.08
C PRO A 108 -10.61 10.57 8.94
N ALA A 109 -10.14 10.52 7.69
CA ALA A 109 -10.99 10.68 6.51
C ALA A 109 -12.03 9.55 6.42
N VAL A 110 -11.58 8.31 6.57
CA VAL A 110 -12.45 7.11 6.55
C VAL A 110 -13.48 7.15 7.66
N VAL A 111 -13.09 7.52 8.89
CA VAL A 111 -14.02 7.66 10.02
C VAL A 111 -15.08 8.71 9.76
N THR A 112 -14.71 9.84 9.13
CA THR A 112 -15.67 10.88 8.77
C THR A 112 -16.75 10.36 7.83
N ILE A 113 -16.35 9.58 6.81
CA ILE A 113 -17.28 8.99 5.84
C ILE A 113 -18.13 7.90 6.47
N MET A 114 -17.52 7.04 7.27
CA MET A 114 -18.28 5.99 7.99
C MET A 114 -19.36 6.58 8.87
N LYS A 115 -19.12 7.73 9.52
CA LYS A 115 -20.13 8.44 10.31
C LYS A 115 -21.23 9.04 9.45
N ARG A 116 -20.91 9.59 8.28
CA ARG A 116 -21.92 10.13 7.34
C ARG A 116 -22.82 9.05 6.75
N HIS A 117 -22.27 7.85 6.55
CA HIS A 117 -22.95 6.73 5.90
C HIS A 117 -23.11 5.53 6.84
N GLU A 118 -23.36 5.78 8.13
CA GLU A 118 -23.33 4.78 9.20
C GLU A 118 -24.21 3.56 8.90
N GLU A 119 -25.37 3.76 8.30
CA GLU A 119 -26.33 2.70 7.99
C GLU A 119 -26.06 1.98 6.67
N THR A 120 -25.37 2.62 5.73
CA THR A 120 -25.26 2.17 4.33
C THR A 120 -23.84 1.72 3.92
N LEU A 121 -22.81 2.14 4.68
CA LEU A 121 -21.40 1.88 4.35
C LEU A 121 -20.69 1.06 5.43
N ARG A 122 -19.93 0.09 4.99
CA ARG A 122 -18.90 -0.61 5.75
C ARG A 122 -17.56 -0.41 5.05
N VAL A 123 -16.49 -0.22 5.79
CA VAL A 123 -15.15 -0.08 5.24
C VAL A 123 -14.30 -1.28 5.64
N THR A 124 -13.50 -1.77 4.70
CA THR A 124 -12.35 -2.64 4.98
C THR A 124 -11.08 -1.93 4.51
N MET A 125 -10.05 -1.97 5.33
CA MET A 125 -8.77 -1.35 5.00
C MET A 125 -7.68 -2.41 4.99
N ASP A 126 -6.89 -2.40 3.92
CA ASP A 126 -5.72 -3.24 3.79
C ASP A 126 -4.47 -2.34 3.80
N VAL A 127 -3.62 -2.55 4.82
CA VAL A 127 -2.50 -1.66 5.11
C VAL A 127 -1.21 -2.34 4.66
N HIS A 128 -0.53 -1.71 3.71
CA HIS A 128 0.64 -2.27 3.06
C HIS A 128 1.92 -1.47 3.34
N ALA A 129 3.05 -2.15 3.39
CA ALA A 129 4.34 -1.51 3.13
C ALA A 129 4.43 -1.12 1.64
N SER A 130 5.27 -0.14 1.28
CA SER A 130 5.34 0.46 -0.06
C SER A 130 5.42 -0.54 -1.23
N ARG A 131 6.08 -1.70 -1.04
CA ARG A 131 6.08 -2.79 -2.03
C ARG A 131 4.80 -3.64 -2.00
N GLY A 132 4.06 -3.61 -0.89
CA GLY A 132 2.88 -4.45 -0.70
C GLY A 132 1.71 -4.08 -1.60
N ILE A 133 1.55 -2.82 -2.01
CA ILE A 133 0.50 -2.43 -2.95
C ILE A 133 0.68 -3.14 -4.30
N HIS A 134 1.94 -3.41 -4.71
CA HIS A 134 2.22 -4.17 -5.93
C HIS A 134 1.68 -5.61 -5.86
N TYR A 135 1.73 -6.26 -4.68
CA TYR A 135 1.21 -7.60 -4.47
C TYR A 135 -0.27 -7.63 -4.06
N SER A 136 -0.77 -6.60 -3.37
CA SER A 136 -2.18 -6.52 -2.96
C SER A 136 -3.15 -6.49 -4.11
N LYS A 137 -2.70 -5.97 -5.26
CA LYS A 137 -3.38 -6.04 -6.54
C LYS A 137 -3.88 -7.47 -6.85
N TYR A 138 -3.13 -8.49 -6.42
CA TYR A 138 -3.39 -9.89 -6.69
C TYR A 138 -4.01 -10.65 -5.51
N SER A 139 -3.72 -10.22 -4.28
CA SER A 139 -4.13 -10.94 -3.08
C SER A 139 -5.47 -10.49 -2.51
N HIS A 140 -5.75 -9.17 -2.53
CA HIS A 140 -6.98 -8.62 -1.97
C HIS A 140 -7.57 -7.56 -2.91
N PRO A 141 -8.81 -7.73 -3.37
CA PRO A 141 -9.48 -6.74 -4.19
C PRO A 141 -9.69 -5.46 -3.39
N PHE A 142 -9.35 -4.32 -3.97
CA PHE A 142 -9.66 -3.01 -3.44
C PHE A 142 -10.46 -2.19 -4.45
N ASP A 143 -11.26 -1.26 -3.94
CA ASP A 143 -12.05 -0.34 -4.74
C ASP A 143 -11.27 0.95 -5.00
N VAL A 144 -10.45 1.36 -4.02
CA VAL A 144 -9.56 2.54 -4.09
C VAL A 144 -8.30 2.32 -3.27
N GLY A 145 -7.21 2.93 -3.70
CA GLY A 145 -5.97 2.97 -2.94
C GLY A 145 -5.43 4.39 -2.78
N PHE A 146 -4.67 4.62 -1.71
CA PHE A 146 -4.03 5.90 -1.39
C PHE A 146 -2.57 5.70 -1.01
N GLY A 147 -1.68 6.48 -1.62
CA GLY A 147 -0.27 6.46 -1.31
C GLY A 147 0.64 6.60 -2.52
N THR A 148 1.89 6.21 -2.38
CA THR A 148 2.93 6.26 -3.42
C THR A 148 3.00 4.93 -4.17
N LEU A 149 3.06 4.99 -5.49
CA LEU A 149 3.25 3.83 -6.36
C LEU A 149 4.68 3.80 -6.90
N LEU A 150 5.34 2.65 -6.79
CA LEU A 150 6.76 2.47 -7.17
C LEU A 150 7.00 2.28 -8.66
N SER A 151 5.99 1.86 -9.43
CA SER A 151 6.11 1.56 -10.86
C SER A 151 4.83 1.86 -11.61
N SER A 152 4.89 1.82 -12.94
CA SER A 152 3.71 1.82 -13.80
C SER A 152 2.89 0.56 -13.53
N HIS A 153 1.63 0.75 -13.25
CA HIS A 153 0.66 -0.32 -13.10
C HIS A 153 -0.34 -0.16 -14.25
N ASP A 154 -0.18 -0.94 -15.31
CA ASP A 154 -0.98 -0.81 -16.53
C ASP A 154 -2.47 -1.10 -16.31
N ASP A 155 -2.83 -1.76 -15.23
CA ASP A 155 -4.20 -2.11 -14.83
C ASP A 155 -4.81 -1.18 -13.77
N LEU A 156 -4.06 -0.17 -13.32
CA LEU A 156 -4.56 0.87 -12.43
C LEU A 156 -4.72 2.19 -13.16
N GLU A 157 -5.78 2.90 -12.84
CA GLU A 157 -5.89 4.33 -13.02
C GLU A 157 -5.42 5.04 -11.77
N LYS A 158 -4.78 6.20 -11.92
CA LYS A 158 -4.26 6.97 -10.81
C LYS A 158 -4.30 8.46 -11.11
N THR A 159 -4.49 9.24 -10.06
CA THR A 159 -4.37 10.70 -10.09
C THR A 159 -3.41 11.13 -8.98
N ALA A 160 -2.43 11.94 -9.31
CA ALA A 160 -1.56 12.54 -8.31
C ALA A 160 -2.36 13.62 -7.54
N LEU A 161 -2.58 13.40 -6.26
CA LEU A 161 -3.27 14.38 -5.40
C LEU A 161 -2.34 15.50 -4.95
N ALA A 162 -1.10 15.15 -4.59
CA ALA A 162 -0.10 16.09 -4.11
C ALA A 162 1.32 15.57 -4.33
N HIS A 163 2.29 16.47 -4.28
CA HIS A 163 3.71 16.15 -4.15
C HIS A 163 4.13 16.42 -2.70
N LEU A 164 4.39 15.35 -1.94
CA LEU A 164 4.72 15.45 -0.52
C LEU A 164 6.19 15.84 -0.35
N PRO A 165 6.51 16.98 0.30
CA PRO A 165 7.89 17.36 0.58
C PRO A 165 8.56 16.31 1.48
N PHE A 166 9.76 15.90 1.10
CA PHE A 166 10.61 15.01 1.87
C PHE A 166 11.43 15.84 2.85
N CYS A 167 11.63 15.33 4.07
CA CYS A 167 12.31 16.06 5.14
C CYS A 167 13.11 15.11 6.04
N LEU A 168 14.04 15.68 6.80
CA LEU A 168 14.66 14.99 7.91
C LEU A 168 13.85 15.24 9.19
N VAL A 169 13.57 14.19 9.94
CA VAL A 169 12.89 14.27 11.24
C VAL A 169 13.92 14.01 12.33
N ALA A 170 14.00 14.94 13.27
CA ALA A 170 14.89 14.85 14.43
C ALA A 170 14.16 15.22 15.71
N SER A 171 14.52 14.61 16.83
CA SER A 171 14.08 15.10 18.15
C SER A 171 14.49 16.55 18.33
N ARG A 172 13.69 17.37 18.97
CA ARG A 172 14.05 18.77 19.29
C ARG A 172 15.31 18.89 20.15
N GLN A 173 15.71 17.79 20.82
CA GLN A 173 16.93 17.70 21.62
C GLN A 173 18.17 17.32 20.80
N HIS A 174 17.99 16.88 19.54
CA HIS A 174 19.10 16.48 18.68
C HIS A 174 19.84 17.71 18.13
N PRO A 175 21.19 17.74 18.10
CA PRO A 175 21.95 18.90 17.62
C PRO A 175 21.53 19.38 16.21
N ILE A 176 21.22 18.45 15.30
CA ILE A 176 20.79 18.77 13.93
C ILE A 176 19.44 19.54 13.89
N ALA A 177 18.66 19.50 14.95
CA ALA A 177 17.39 20.23 15.04
C ALA A 177 17.58 21.76 15.13
N GLN A 178 18.80 22.25 15.26
CA GLN A 178 19.10 23.70 15.16
C GLN A 178 19.07 24.20 13.72
N LEU A 179 19.23 23.31 12.74
CA LEU A 179 19.26 23.66 11.32
C LEU A 179 17.82 23.76 10.76
N ASP A 180 17.59 24.71 9.86
CA ASP A 180 16.30 24.84 9.15
C ASP A 180 16.27 24.02 7.86
N ALA A 181 17.44 23.76 7.27
CA ALA A 181 17.60 22.89 6.11
C ALA A 181 18.90 22.09 6.21
N VAL A 182 18.86 20.84 5.71
CA VAL A 182 20.00 19.92 5.73
C VAL A 182 20.34 19.41 4.34
N GLY A 183 21.64 19.24 4.11
CA GLY A 183 22.22 18.46 3.03
C GLY A 183 23.00 17.27 3.58
N GLN A 184 23.59 16.48 2.71
CA GLN A 184 24.35 15.30 3.10
C GLN A 184 25.50 15.62 4.07
N GLU A 185 26.13 16.78 3.92
CA GLU A 185 27.26 17.19 4.75
C GLU A 185 26.87 17.47 6.21
N ASP A 186 25.69 18.04 6.42
CA ASP A 186 25.17 18.35 7.76
C ASP A 186 24.81 17.08 8.55
N CYS A 187 24.65 15.98 7.84
CA CYS A 187 24.26 14.71 8.41
C CYS A 187 25.43 13.78 8.77
N ARG A 188 26.70 14.21 8.63
CA ARG A 188 27.90 13.35 8.81
C ARG A 188 27.97 12.70 10.19
N ASP A 189 27.60 13.44 11.23
CA ASP A 189 27.70 12.99 12.62
C ASP A 189 26.38 12.42 13.16
N ALA A 190 25.33 12.44 12.36
CA ALA A 190 24.03 11.90 12.75
C ALA A 190 24.02 10.37 12.70
N GLU A 191 23.29 9.77 13.63
CA GLU A 191 22.91 8.37 13.56
C GLU A 191 21.51 8.26 12.95
N PHE A 192 21.28 7.24 12.13
CA PHE A 192 20.04 7.10 11.37
C PHE A 192 19.22 5.92 11.87
N VAL A 193 17.91 6.12 11.94
CA VAL A 193 16.93 5.04 11.99
C VAL A 193 16.45 4.80 10.56
N ILE A 194 16.72 3.61 10.01
CA ILE A 194 16.43 3.29 8.61
C ILE A 194 15.35 2.23 8.49
N LEU A 195 14.80 2.11 7.29
CA LEU A 195 13.86 1.02 6.98
C LEU A 195 14.61 -0.21 6.47
N SER A 196 14.24 -1.38 6.98
CA SER A 196 14.81 -2.69 6.61
C SER A 196 14.40 -3.18 5.22
N LYS A 197 13.41 -2.52 4.61
CA LYS A 197 12.90 -2.90 3.29
C LYS A 197 13.24 -1.83 2.28
N ASP A 198 13.60 -2.27 1.07
CA ASP A 198 13.75 -1.36 -0.06
C ASP A 198 12.39 -0.76 -0.43
N THR A 199 12.16 0.44 0.00
CA THR A 199 10.99 1.26 -0.32
C THR A 199 11.47 2.47 -1.12
N LEU A 200 10.58 3.16 -1.84
CA LEU A 200 10.92 4.41 -2.51
C LEU A 200 11.47 5.43 -1.50
N GLU A 201 10.87 5.49 -0.33
CA GLU A 201 11.30 6.33 0.78
C GLU A 201 12.74 6.01 1.20
N GLN A 202 13.07 4.73 1.38
CA GLN A 202 14.42 4.30 1.73
C GLN A 202 15.44 4.55 0.61
N GLU A 203 15.04 4.42 -0.66
CA GLU A 203 15.88 4.73 -1.79
C GLU A 203 16.24 6.23 -1.81
N HIS A 204 15.27 7.11 -1.60
CA HIS A 204 15.51 8.54 -1.47
C HIS A 204 16.35 8.87 -0.24
N ALA A 205 16.06 8.25 0.91
CA ALA A 205 16.85 8.44 2.13
C ALA A 205 18.31 8.07 1.92
N ARG A 206 18.60 6.93 1.28
CA ARG A 206 19.98 6.49 1.00
C ARG A 206 20.78 7.50 0.16
N ARG A 207 20.14 8.20 -0.77
CA ARG A 207 20.81 9.24 -1.59
C ARG A 207 21.16 10.49 -0.78
N LEU A 208 20.43 10.75 0.29
CA LEU A 208 20.60 11.90 1.18
C LEU A 208 21.54 11.61 2.35
N MET A 209 21.78 10.34 2.66
CA MET A 209 22.65 9.89 3.73
C MET A 209 24.13 9.96 3.32
N PRO A 210 25.05 10.26 4.25
CA PRO A 210 26.48 10.12 4.02
C PRO A 210 26.87 8.69 3.61
N THR A 211 27.93 8.54 2.82
CA THR A 211 28.42 7.21 2.36
C THR A 211 28.76 6.28 3.52
N GLN A 212 29.21 6.83 4.66
CA GLN A 212 29.54 6.09 5.88
C GLN A 212 28.54 6.43 7.01
N ALA A 213 27.25 6.42 6.67
CA ALA A 213 26.22 6.75 7.65
C ALA A 213 26.21 5.75 8.81
N ARG A 214 26.15 6.25 10.05
CA ARG A 214 25.96 5.42 11.24
C ARG A 214 24.49 5.07 11.39
N ILE A 215 24.20 3.79 11.59
CA ILE A 215 22.85 3.29 11.74
C ILE A 215 22.58 2.98 13.21
N ALA A 216 21.68 3.72 13.82
CA ALA A 216 21.26 3.51 15.21
C ALA A 216 20.26 2.33 15.32
N ALA A 217 19.36 2.21 14.34
CA ALA A 217 18.37 1.15 14.30
C ALA A 217 17.88 0.89 12.85
N GLU A 218 17.51 -0.35 12.59
CA GLU A 218 16.83 -0.77 11.38
C GLU A 218 15.44 -1.31 11.75
N VAL A 219 14.40 -0.77 11.12
CA VAL A 219 13.00 -1.06 11.47
C VAL A 219 12.16 -1.32 10.23
N SER A 220 11.00 -1.95 10.40
CA SER A 220 10.14 -2.35 9.29
C SER A 220 9.11 -1.29 8.84
N SER A 221 8.94 -0.19 9.59
CA SER A 221 7.97 0.85 9.23
C SER A 221 8.41 2.24 9.71
N THR A 222 8.03 3.26 8.93
CA THR A 222 8.24 4.68 9.23
C THR A 222 7.67 5.08 10.60
N GLN A 223 6.50 4.57 10.98
CA GLN A 223 5.90 4.90 12.27
C GLN A 223 6.71 4.39 13.44
N VAL A 224 7.33 3.21 13.31
CA VAL A 224 8.27 2.72 14.32
C VAL A 224 9.53 3.57 14.31
N ALA A 225 10.10 3.93 13.15
CA ALA A 225 11.26 4.82 13.06
C ALA A 225 11.01 6.16 13.78
N LEU A 226 9.87 6.79 13.52
CA LEU A 226 9.49 8.06 14.17
C LEU A 226 9.36 7.94 15.69
N ARG A 227 9.01 6.76 16.24
CA ARG A 227 8.99 6.52 17.68
C ARG A 227 10.39 6.46 18.31
N PHE A 228 11.39 5.96 17.56
CA PHE A 228 12.79 6.03 17.96
C PHE A 228 13.29 7.48 17.93
N VAL A 229 13.04 8.19 16.82
CA VAL A 229 13.44 9.59 16.68
C VAL A 229 12.86 10.47 17.78
N LYS A 230 11.57 10.30 18.12
CA LYS A 230 10.93 11.02 19.23
C LYS A 230 11.65 10.81 20.57
N ARG A 231 12.34 9.68 20.76
CA ARG A 231 13.15 9.36 21.95
C ARG A 231 14.61 9.74 21.81
N ASN A 232 14.93 10.57 20.81
CA ASN A 232 16.28 11.02 20.50
C ASN A 232 17.25 9.88 20.15
N VAL A 233 16.74 8.82 19.53
CA VAL A 233 17.53 7.72 19.00
C VAL A 233 17.67 7.92 17.49
N GLY A 234 18.67 8.72 17.10
CA GLY A 234 18.95 9.03 15.70
C GLY A 234 17.93 9.94 15.00
N VAL A 235 18.04 10.01 13.69
CA VAL A 235 17.20 10.81 12.80
C VAL A 235 16.62 9.92 11.70
N HIS A 236 15.55 10.38 11.05
CA HIS A 236 14.87 9.60 10.00
C HIS A 236 14.41 10.49 8.85
N PHE A 237 14.65 10.06 7.61
CA PHE A 237 14.12 10.72 6.42
C PHE A 237 12.75 10.17 6.07
N THR A 238 11.77 11.05 5.90
CA THR A 238 10.41 10.70 5.45
C THR A 238 9.70 11.90 4.82
N ASP A 239 8.49 11.73 4.32
CA ASP A 239 7.69 12.85 3.87
C ASP A 239 7.00 13.59 5.03
N ARG A 240 6.73 14.90 4.84
CA ARG A 240 6.11 15.77 5.86
C ARG A 240 4.74 15.28 6.34
N LEU A 241 3.98 14.60 5.48
CA LEU A 241 2.66 14.11 5.82
C LEU A 241 2.74 12.92 6.78
N ALA A 242 3.68 12.00 6.56
CA ALA A 242 3.97 10.89 7.47
C ALA A 242 4.54 11.36 8.81
N ALA A 243 5.36 12.44 8.78
CA ALA A 243 5.97 13.01 9.99
C ALA A 243 4.98 13.81 10.85
N LYS A 244 3.76 14.09 10.38
CA LYS A 244 2.77 14.89 11.11
C LYS A 244 2.50 14.37 12.53
N SER A 245 2.49 13.06 12.71
CA SER A 245 2.25 12.41 14.02
C SER A 245 3.25 12.77 15.12
N VAL A 246 4.42 13.24 14.76
CA VAL A 246 5.50 13.59 15.71
C VAL A 246 5.90 15.06 15.65
N SER A 247 5.21 15.90 14.88
CA SER A 247 5.57 17.30 14.66
C SER A 247 5.60 18.16 15.94
N ASN A 248 4.85 17.77 16.97
CA ASN A 248 4.87 18.45 18.27
C ASN A 248 6.17 18.16 19.06
N ASP A 249 6.72 16.97 18.94
CA ASP A 249 7.86 16.48 19.72
C ASP A 249 9.19 16.55 18.93
N CYS A 250 9.10 16.56 17.61
CA CYS A 250 10.25 16.55 16.70
C CYS A 250 10.26 17.82 15.83
N LYS A 251 11.44 18.17 15.31
CA LYS A 251 11.60 19.16 14.25
C LYS A 251 11.60 18.44 12.90
N LEU A 252 10.83 18.98 11.97
CA LEU A 252 10.84 18.60 10.57
C LEU A 252 11.75 19.58 9.85
N ILE A 253 12.87 19.11 9.35
CA ILE A 253 13.96 19.92 8.77
C ILE A 253 13.91 19.75 7.27
N ASP A 254 13.88 20.85 6.53
CA ASP A 254 13.85 20.84 5.09
C ASP A 254 15.15 20.31 4.48
N LEU A 255 15.10 19.92 3.24
CA LEU A 255 16.28 19.56 2.46
C LEU A 255 16.80 20.81 1.72
N LYS A 256 18.13 21.01 1.71
CA LYS A 256 18.78 22.07 0.90
C LYS A 256 18.46 21.90 -0.59
N GLU A 257 18.39 20.64 -1.06
CA GLU A 257 17.89 20.29 -2.38
C GLU A 257 16.48 19.68 -2.22
N PRO A 258 15.42 20.45 -2.53
CA PRO A 258 14.05 19.99 -2.33
C PRO A 258 13.75 18.70 -3.09
N LEU A 259 13.21 17.73 -2.40
CA LEU A 259 12.74 16.46 -2.94
C LEU A 259 11.27 16.26 -2.58
N THR A 260 10.47 15.78 -3.51
CA THR A 260 9.07 15.47 -3.27
C THR A 260 8.72 14.05 -3.69
N ILE A 261 7.74 13.48 -3.05
CA ILE A 261 7.21 12.14 -3.37
C ILE A 261 5.75 12.29 -3.78
N PRO A 262 5.33 11.76 -4.95
CA PRO A 262 3.95 11.86 -5.37
C PRO A 262 3.04 11.01 -4.49
N PHE A 263 1.91 11.57 -4.09
CA PHE A 263 0.84 10.90 -3.37
C PHE A 263 -0.37 10.75 -4.29
N TYR A 264 -0.77 9.52 -4.56
CA TYR A 264 -1.83 9.18 -5.50
C TYR A 264 -3.11 8.74 -4.80
N VAL A 265 -4.25 9.04 -5.42
CA VAL A 265 -5.43 8.18 -5.39
C VAL A 265 -5.37 7.28 -6.61
N PHE A 266 -5.67 5.98 -6.46
CA PHE A 266 -5.63 5.03 -7.57
C PHE A 266 -6.71 3.95 -7.41
N TRP A 267 -7.16 3.39 -8.54
CA TRP A 267 -8.22 2.38 -8.58
C TRP A 267 -8.01 1.43 -9.76
N PRO A 268 -8.58 0.20 -9.70
CA PRO A 268 -8.51 -0.74 -10.81
C PRO A 268 -9.23 -0.19 -12.05
N LYS A 269 -8.60 -0.22 -13.24
CA LYS A 269 -9.25 0.15 -14.52
C LYS A 269 -10.54 -0.64 -14.76
N ALA A 270 -10.56 -1.91 -14.35
CA ALA A 270 -11.74 -2.77 -14.47
C ALA A 270 -12.93 -2.34 -13.59
N ALA A 271 -12.75 -1.38 -12.67
CA ALA A 271 -13.83 -0.91 -11.81
C ALA A 271 -14.90 -0.11 -12.59
N GLY A 272 -14.56 0.42 -13.78
CA GLY A 272 -15.45 1.25 -14.57
C GLY A 272 -15.74 2.58 -13.86
N ARG A 273 -16.91 2.70 -13.23
CA ARG A 273 -17.30 3.93 -12.53
C ARG A 273 -16.76 3.93 -11.10
N ILE A 274 -16.13 5.03 -10.69
CA ILE A 274 -15.68 5.26 -9.32
C ILE A 274 -16.88 5.48 -8.41
N ASP A 275 -16.84 4.86 -7.22
CA ASP A 275 -17.85 5.01 -6.20
C ASP A 275 -17.89 6.43 -5.63
N PRO A 276 -19.07 7.05 -5.43
CA PRO A 276 -19.18 8.36 -4.79
C PRO A 276 -18.48 8.46 -3.44
N ALA A 277 -18.49 7.41 -2.62
CA ALA A 277 -17.80 7.39 -1.34
C ALA A 277 -16.27 7.53 -1.47
N VAL A 278 -15.69 7.10 -2.61
CA VAL A 278 -14.26 7.30 -2.92
C VAL A 278 -13.95 8.79 -3.04
N PHE A 279 -14.80 9.55 -3.76
CA PHE A 279 -14.60 11.00 -3.92
C PHE A 279 -14.74 11.74 -2.59
N GLU A 280 -15.71 11.34 -1.76
CA GLU A 280 -15.85 11.92 -0.41
C GLU A 280 -14.60 11.62 0.43
N CYS A 281 -14.11 10.39 0.41
CA CYS A 281 -12.87 10.00 1.09
C CYS A 281 -11.68 10.81 0.59
N THR A 282 -11.56 10.96 -0.71
CA THR A 282 -10.48 11.71 -1.32
C THR A 282 -10.53 13.20 -0.95
N ARG A 283 -11.73 13.80 -0.83
CA ARG A 283 -11.88 15.19 -0.36
C ARG A 283 -11.41 15.37 1.09
N GLU A 284 -11.75 14.46 1.99
CA GLU A 284 -11.30 14.53 3.38
C GLU A 284 -9.77 14.36 3.48
N ILE A 285 -9.20 13.45 2.67
CA ILE A 285 -7.74 13.27 2.58
C ILE A 285 -7.09 14.55 2.02
N ALA A 286 -7.64 15.12 0.96
CA ALA A 286 -7.15 16.35 0.35
C ALA A 286 -7.21 17.54 1.34
N ALA A 287 -8.26 17.62 2.16
CA ALA A 287 -8.35 18.61 3.24
C ALA A 287 -7.24 18.41 4.28
N SER A 288 -6.92 17.16 4.63
CA SER A 288 -5.82 16.85 5.56
C SER A 288 -4.45 17.21 4.99
N ILE A 289 -4.24 17.03 3.68
CA ILE A 289 -3.03 17.42 2.96
C ILE A 289 -2.87 18.94 2.98
N LYS A 290 -3.94 19.70 2.63
CA LYS A 290 -3.96 21.16 2.68
C LYS A 290 -3.72 21.70 4.10
N ALA A 291 -4.33 21.07 5.11
CA ALA A 291 -4.11 21.43 6.52
C ALA A 291 -2.65 21.18 7.00
N ALA A 292 -1.90 20.35 6.29
CA ALA A 292 -0.46 20.16 6.52
C ALA A 292 0.40 21.18 5.75
N GLY A 293 -0.20 22.18 5.09
CA GLY A 293 0.50 23.19 4.29
C GLY A 293 1.01 22.68 2.94
N ILE A 294 0.46 21.58 2.43
CA ILE A 294 0.86 20.96 1.16
C ILE A 294 -0.21 21.27 0.12
N GLU A 295 0.19 21.82 -1.01
CA GLU A 295 -0.71 22.12 -2.12
C GLU A 295 -1.08 20.86 -2.90
N LEU A 296 -2.32 20.85 -3.41
CA LEU A 296 -2.76 19.81 -4.32
C LEU A 296 -2.20 20.08 -5.72
N THR A 297 -2.04 19.03 -6.49
CA THR A 297 -1.72 19.18 -7.92
C THR A 297 -2.95 19.68 -8.70
N PRO A 298 -2.77 20.30 -9.87
CA PRO A 298 -3.88 20.65 -10.77
C PRO A 298 -4.75 19.44 -11.13
N GLU A 299 -4.14 18.26 -11.34
CA GLU A 299 -4.83 17.00 -11.60
C GLU A 299 -5.68 16.56 -10.40
N GLY A 300 -5.12 16.66 -9.19
CA GLY A 300 -5.83 16.33 -7.95
C GLY A 300 -7.02 17.25 -7.71
N GLU A 301 -6.88 18.55 -7.97
CA GLU A 301 -8.00 19.48 -7.89
C GLU A 301 -9.06 19.20 -8.97
N GLY A 302 -8.65 18.87 -10.20
CA GLY A 302 -9.54 18.46 -11.28
C GLY A 302 -10.36 17.24 -10.89
N PHE A 303 -9.70 16.19 -10.41
CA PHE A 303 -10.36 14.96 -9.92
C PHE A 303 -11.45 15.23 -8.88
N LEU A 304 -11.20 16.16 -7.95
CA LEU A 304 -12.18 16.52 -6.91
C LEU A 304 -13.36 17.35 -7.45
N ARG A 305 -13.24 17.99 -8.62
CA ARG A 305 -14.30 18.82 -9.25
C ARG A 305 -15.22 17.99 -10.15
N GLU A 306 -14.74 16.93 -10.78
CA GLU A 306 -15.49 16.12 -11.78
C GLU A 306 -16.75 15.44 -11.24
N GLN A 307 -17.01 15.53 -9.93
CA GLN A 307 -18.16 14.90 -9.27
C GLN A 307 -18.98 15.91 -8.42
N ARG A 308 -19.15 17.12 -8.92
CA ARG A 308 -20.18 18.05 -8.38
C ARG A 308 -21.54 17.88 -9.04
#